data_14069558509286df27f67f765222ac11
#
_entry.id   14069558509286df27f67f765222ac11
#
_cell.length_a   1.000
_cell.length_b   1.000
_cell.length_c   1.000
_cell.angle_alpha   90.00
_cell.angle_beta   90.00
_cell.angle_gamma   90.00
#
_symmetry.space_group_name_H-M   'P 1'
#
loop_
_entity.id
_entity.type
_entity.pdbx_description
1 polymer ?
#
loop_
_entity_poly.entity_id
_entity_poly.type
_entity_poly.pdbx_seq_one_letter_code
_entity_poly.pdbx_strand_id
1 'polypeptide(L)'
;MNKDIYYIEPEDDITDIINHLKGSKQKVVALVPPKKLSVLRSAINLKLIAKTAKNLDKAVVIITLDPVLMKLSATSGLPFSKNLQSRPVLPSEDRKSTR
;
A
#
# COMPACT_ATOMS: atom_id res chain seq x y z
N MET A 1 -9.26 14.93 5.96
CA MET A 1 -8.34 13.99 6.58
C MET A 1 -7.00 14.01 5.87
N ASN A 2 -5.94 14.11 6.63
CA ASN A 2 -4.60 14.15 6.07
C ASN A 2 -4.03 12.77 5.86
N LYS A 3 -3.23 12.64 4.84
CA LYS A 3 -2.53 11.39 4.60
C LYS A 3 -1.08 11.70 4.24
N ASP A 4 -0.23 10.73 4.52
CA ASP A 4 1.19 10.82 4.19
C ASP A 4 1.40 10.14 2.85
N ILE A 5 2.01 10.83 1.92
CA ILE A 5 2.27 10.28 0.59
C ILE A 5 3.76 10.01 0.48
N TYR A 6 4.11 8.75 0.29
CA TYR A 6 5.50 8.34 0.18
C TYR A 6 5.77 7.86 -1.24
N TYR A 7 6.61 8.60 -1.95
CA TYR A 7 7.03 8.23 -3.29
C TYR A 7 8.24 7.31 -3.19
N ILE A 8 8.02 6.04 -3.50
CA ILE A 8 9.07 5.04 -3.38
C ILE A 8 10.10 5.23 -4.48
N GLU A 9 11.37 5.31 -4.10
CA GLU A 9 12.46 5.42 -5.07
C GLU A 9 12.87 4.05 -5.56
N PRO A 10 13.43 3.96 -6.78
CA PRO A 10 13.84 2.65 -7.30
C PRO A 10 14.84 1.91 -6.43
N GLU A 11 15.66 2.64 -5.70
CA GLU A 11 16.66 2.02 -4.83
C GLU A 11 16.16 1.73 -3.42
N ASP A 12 14.93 2.12 -3.10
CA ASP A 12 14.38 1.84 -1.77
C ASP A 12 14.15 0.35 -1.63
N ASP A 13 14.37 -0.15 -0.43
CA ASP A 13 14.04 -1.54 -0.14
C ASP A 13 12.91 -1.59 0.90
N ILE A 14 12.55 -2.80 1.30
CA ILE A 14 11.43 -2.97 2.22
C ILE A 14 11.70 -2.30 3.57
N THR A 15 12.94 -2.29 4.01
CA THR A 15 13.28 -1.65 5.27
C THR A 15 13.00 -0.15 5.24
N ASP A 16 13.30 0.50 4.11
CA ASP A 16 13.02 1.92 3.97
C ASP A 16 11.54 2.21 4.10
N ILE A 17 10.71 1.37 3.48
CA ILE A 17 9.27 1.53 3.53
C ILE A 17 8.75 1.33 4.95
N ILE A 18 9.21 0.28 5.60
CA ILE A 18 8.78 -0.04 6.96
C ILE A 18 9.17 1.09 7.91
N ASN A 19 10.40 1.61 7.77
CA ASN A 19 10.85 2.71 8.61
C ASN A 19 10.01 3.96 8.40
N HIS A 20 9.60 4.23 7.15
CA HIS A 20 8.75 5.36 6.88
C HIS A 20 7.39 5.20 7.57
N LEU A 21 6.84 4.01 7.54
CA LEU A 21 5.57 3.74 8.21
C LEU A 21 5.67 3.97 9.71
N LYS A 22 6.77 3.52 10.31
CA LYS A 22 6.96 3.68 11.75
C LYS A 22 7.14 5.14 12.13
N GLY A 23 7.75 5.93 11.26
CA GLY A 23 8.01 7.33 11.56
C GLY A 23 6.90 8.28 11.17
N SER A 24 5.93 7.82 10.40
CA SER A 24 4.86 8.68 9.94
C SER A 24 3.88 8.98 11.05
N LYS A 25 3.45 10.23 11.12
CA LYS A 25 2.47 10.66 12.12
C LYS A 25 1.04 10.57 11.62
N GLN A 26 0.85 10.27 10.34
CA GLN A 26 -0.49 10.19 9.77
C GLN A 26 -1.02 8.77 9.89
N LYS A 27 -2.33 8.67 10.01
CA LYS A 27 -2.98 7.37 10.09
C LYS A 27 -3.09 6.69 8.73
N VAL A 28 -3.06 7.46 7.67
CA VAL A 28 -3.19 6.93 6.31
C VAL A 28 -1.90 7.24 5.57
N VAL A 29 -1.29 6.21 4.99
CA VAL A 29 -0.07 6.35 4.20
C VAL A 29 -0.33 5.82 2.81
N ALA A 30 -0.12 6.65 1.80
CA ALA A 30 -0.24 6.24 0.41
C ALA A 30 1.16 5.97 -0.14
N LEU A 31 1.37 4.76 -0.65
CA LEU A 31 2.65 4.38 -1.23
C LEU A 31 2.55 4.48 -2.74
N VAL A 32 3.40 5.31 -3.33
CA VAL A 32 3.42 5.52 -4.78
C VAL A 32 4.70 4.88 -5.31
N PRO A 33 4.59 3.71 -5.95
CA PRO A 33 5.77 3.03 -6.47
C PRO A 33 6.28 3.65 -7.76
N PRO A 34 7.57 3.50 -8.06
CA PRO A 34 8.08 3.93 -9.35
C PRO A 34 7.63 2.99 -10.45
N LYS A 35 7.79 3.40 -11.70
CA LYS A 35 7.34 2.61 -12.83
C LYS A 35 8.04 1.26 -12.91
N LYS A 36 9.33 1.25 -12.69
CA LYS A 36 10.11 0.01 -12.72
C LYS A 36 10.34 -0.45 -11.31
N LEU A 37 9.40 -1.18 -10.81
CA LEU A 37 9.41 -1.51 -9.43
C LEU A 37 9.71 -2.95 -9.17
N SER A 38 10.43 -3.20 -8.11
CA SER A 38 10.68 -4.55 -7.68
C SER A 38 10.23 -4.80 -6.24
N VAL A 39 10.40 -3.83 -5.36
CA VAL A 39 10.17 -4.09 -3.94
C VAL A 39 8.72 -4.42 -3.63
N LEU A 40 7.77 -3.76 -4.28
CA LEU A 40 6.35 -4.03 -4.03
C LEU A 40 5.80 -5.18 -4.85
N ARG A 41 6.56 -5.72 -5.78
CA ARG A 41 6.10 -6.89 -6.55
C ARG A 41 6.39 -8.20 -5.84
N SER A 42 6.72 -8.13 -4.59
CA SER A 42 6.95 -9.31 -3.78
C SER A 42 5.80 -9.49 -2.82
N ALA A 43 5.13 -10.63 -2.89
CA ALA A 43 4.04 -10.91 -1.97
C ALA A 43 4.52 -10.90 -0.53
N ILE A 44 5.74 -11.34 -0.29
CA ILE A 44 6.32 -11.34 1.05
C ILE A 44 6.46 -9.92 1.56
N ASN A 45 6.97 -9.02 0.72
CA ASN A 45 7.13 -7.63 1.13
C ASN A 45 5.79 -6.97 1.38
N LEU A 46 4.80 -7.24 0.52
CA LEU A 46 3.48 -6.66 0.71
C LEU A 46 2.81 -7.16 1.98
N LYS A 47 3.00 -8.43 2.29
CA LYS A 47 2.47 -8.97 3.55
C LYS A 47 3.14 -8.34 4.75
N LEU A 48 4.43 -8.07 4.65
CA LEU A 48 5.15 -7.41 5.72
C LEU A 48 4.62 -5.99 5.93
N ILE A 49 4.37 -5.28 4.84
CA ILE A 49 3.79 -3.95 4.93
C ILE A 49 2.42 -4.00 5.59
N ALA A 50 1.59 -4.96 5.18
CA ALA A 50 0.25 -5.10 5.75
C ALA A 50 0.31 -5.39 7.24
N LYS A 51 1.21 -6.27 7.63
CA LYS A 51 1.38 -6.62 9.05
C LYS A 51 1.86 -5.43 9.86
N THR A 52 2.82 -4.69 9.32
CA THR A 52 3.35 -3.52 10.00
C THR A 52 2.27 -2.45 10.16
N ALA A 53 1.49 -2.23 9.11
CA ALA A 53 0.41 -1.25 9.17
C ALA A 53 -0.60 -1.62 10.24
N LYS A 54 -0.95 -2.89 10.30
CA LYS A 54 -1.88 -3.37 11.30
C LYS A 54 -1.34 -3.16 12.72
N ASN A 55 -0.07 -3.46 12.91
CA ASN A 55 0.55 -3.29 14.22
C ASN A 55 0.63 -1.83 14.64
N LEU A 56 0.75 -0.93 13.68
CA LEU A 56 0.82 0.50 13.94
C LEU A 56 -0.54 1.17 13.92
N ASP A 57 -1.59 0.41 13.67
CA ASP A 57 -2.96 0.93 13.55
C ASP A 57 -3.04 1.99 12.46
N LYS A 58 -2.43 1.71 11.33
CA LYS A 58 -2.41 2.61 10.18
C LYS A 58 -3.07 1.95 8.98
N ALA A 59 -3.58 2.78 8.08
CA ALA A 59 -4.10 2.34 6.80
C ALA A 59 -3.05 2.65 5.72
N VAL A 60 -2.63 1.64 4.99
CA VAL A 60 -1.66 1.81 3.90
C VAL A 60 -2.35 1.50 2.59
N VAL A 61 -2.23 2.43 1.64
CA VAL A 61 -2.87 2.30 0.33
C VAL A 61 -1.78 2.27 -0.73
N ILE A 62 -1.88 1.32 -1.65
CA ILE A 62 -0.94 1.22 -2.76
C ILE A 62 -1.53 1.96 -3.96
N ILE A 63 -0.82 2.95 -4.46
CA ILE A 63 -1.28 3.74 -5.60
C ILE A 63 -0.61 3.19 -6.85
N THR A 64 -1.38 2.54 -7.73
CA THR A 64 -0.80 1.92 -8.90
C THR A 64 -1.83 1.72 -9.99
N LEU A 65 -1.35 1.68 -11.24
CA LEU A 65 -2.15 1.29 -12.40
C LEU A 65 -1.71 -0.09 -12.89
N ASP A 66 -0.74 -0.71 -12.26
CA ASP A 66 -0.21 -2.01 -12.68
C ASP A 66 -1.14 -3.12 -12.21
N PRO A 67 -1.75 -3.88 -13.14
CA PRO A 67 -2.69 -4.94 -12.75
C PRO A 67 -2.05 -6.02 -11.89
N VAL A 68 -0.77 -6.30 -12.12
CA VAL A 68 -0.07 -7.30 -11.33
C VAL A 68 0.05 -6.84 -9.87
N LEU A 69 0.42 -5.58 -9.69
CA LEU A 69 0.56 -5.05 -8.35
C LEU A 69 -0.80 -4.90 -7.66
N MET A 70 -1.84 -4.56 -8.41
CA MET A 70 -3.18 -4.51 -7.85
C MET A 70 -3.59 -5.87 -7.29
N LYS A 71 -3.33 -6.91 -8.06
CA LYS A 71 -3.67 -8.26 -7.65
C LYS A 71 -2.85 -8.70 -6.43
N LEU A 72 -1.56 -8.40 -6.44
CA LEU A 72 -0.70 -8.74 -5.31
C LEU A 72 -1.13 -7.99 -4.05
N SER A 73 -1.49 -6.73 -4.18
CA SER A 73 -1.95 -5.94 -3.04
C SER A 73 -3.23 -6.53 -2.45
N ALA A 74 -4.18 -6.86 -3.31
CA ALA A 74 -5.43 -7.46 -2.86
C ALA A 74 -5.18 -8.78 -2.15
N THR A 75 -4.31 -9.61 -2.72
CA THR A 75 -3.99 -10.90 -2.13
C THR A 75 -3.33 -10.75 -0.76
N SER A 76 -2.54 -9.70 -0.60
CA SER A 76 -1.81 -9.46 0.63
C SER A 76 -2.63 -8.71 1.69
N GLY A 77 -3.85 -8.32 1.35
CA GLY A 77 -4.70 -7.63 2.30
C GLY A 77 -4.50 -6.13 2.34
N LEU A 78 -3.90 -5.56 1.31
CA LEU A 78 -3.68 -4.13 1.24
C LEU A 78 -4.65 -3.49 0.26
N PRO A 79 -5.29 -2.38 0.64
CA PRO A 79 -6.09 -1.63 -0.32
C PRO A 79 -5.22 -0.98 -1.37
N PHE A 80 -5.77 -0.75 -2.53
CA PHE A 80 -5.06 -0.05 -3.60
C PHE A 80 -5.98 0.95 -4.25
N SER A 81 -5.39 1.89 -4.98
CA SER A 81 -6.14 2.91 -5.70
C SER A 81 -5.40 3.25 -6.97
N LYS A 82 -6.14 3.71 -7.97
CA LYS A 82 -5.54 4.06 -9.24
C LYS A 82 -4.86 5.43 -9.20
N ASN A 83 -5.28 6.27 -8.30
CA ASN A 83 -4.64 7.57 -8.12
C ASN A 83 -4.88 8.05 -6.70
N LEU A 84 -4.24 9.16 -6.35
CA LEU A 84 -4.27 9.66 -4.98
C LEU A 84 -5.62 10.19 -4.55
N GLN A 85 -6.50 10.47 -5.50
CA GLN A 85 -7.81 11.05 -5.19
C GLN A 85 -8.92 10.03 -5.21
N SER A 86 -8.67 8.86 -5.77
CA SER A 86 -9.67 7.82 -5.86
C SER A 86 -9.83 7.14 -4.51
N ARG A 87 -11.01 6.57 -4.30
CA ARG A 87 -11.22 5.74 -3.13
C ARG A 87 -10.42 4.46 -3.26
N PRO A 88 -9.77 4.02 -2.17
CA PRO A 88 -9.06 2.76 -2.21
C PRO A 88 -10.01 1.58 -2.42
N VAL A 89 -9.53 0.58 -3.12
CA VAL A 89 -10.25 -0.67 -3.28
C VAL A 89 -9.79 -1.62 -2.18
N LEU A 90 -10.72 -2.02 -1.34
CA LEU A 90 -10.41 -2.88 -0.21
C LEU A 90 -10.62 -4.34 -0.61
N PRO A 91 -9.64 -5.20 -0.39
CA PRO A 91 -9.72 -6.57 -0.89
C PRO A 91 -10.93 -7.36 -0.44
N SER A 92 -11.35 -7.16 0.78
CA SER A 92 -12.45 -7.94 1.33
C SER A 92 -13.77 -7.22 1.30
N GLU A 93 -13.81 -5.98 0.87
CA GLU A 93 -15.03 -5.20 0.90
C GLU A 93 -15.94 -5.49 -0.27
N ASP A 94 -15.37 -5.93 -1.36
CA ASP A 94 -16.15 -6.11 -2.58
C ASP A 94 -17.36 -6.99 -2.39
N ARG A 95 -17.18 -8.08 -1.70
CA ARG A 95 -18.27 -9.02 -1.53
C ARG A 95 -19.42 -8.42 -0.74
N LYS A 96 -19.10 -7.67 0.27
CA LYS A 96 -20.11 -7.12 1.14
C LYS A 96 -20.84 -5.98 0.51
N SER A 97 -20.14 -5.19 -0.24
CA SER A 97 -20.73 -4.01 -0.80
C SER A 97 -21.67 -4.32 -1.93
N THR A 98 -21.70 -5.53 -2.39
CA THR A 98 -22.57 -5.89 -3.51
C THR A 98 -23.99 -6.19 -3.11
N ARG A 99 -24.31 -6.21 -1.85
CA ARG A 99 -25.66 -6.52 -1.52
C ARG A 99 -26.63 -5.45 -1.70
#